data_76920db565b0ca50c44842bc79b7d0ad
#
_entry.id   76920db565b0ca50c44842bc79b7d0ad
#
_cell.length_a   1.000
_cell.length_b   1.000
_cell.length_c   1.000
_cell.angle_alpha   90.00
_cell.angle_beta   90.00
_cell.angle_gamma   90.00
#
_symmetry.space_group_name_H-M   'P 1'
#
loop_
_entity.id
_entity.type
_entity.pdbx_description
1 polymer ?
#
loop_
_entity_poly.entity_id
_entity_poly.type
_entity_poly.pdbx_seq_one_letter_code
_entity_poly.pdbx_strand_id
1 'polypeptide(L)'
;MEYPMTQDFFPIHTLDTVRPDLKENLETVKKNNGGYIPNLIGLLANSPTALETYQTVSGINRRSSLNPTEREVVQITAAVANGCGFCVAGHTAISIKQVKMPDLILQALRQGTPIETDAKLDALARFTLAVIHEKGKVGNQLLQEFFQEGYTAENTLDVVLGVSLATLCNYANNLINTPINPELQAYALEN
;
A
#
# COMPACT_ATOMS: atom_id res chain seq x y z
N MET A 1 20.26 19.07 4.94
CA MET A 1 20.89 18.29 6.02
C MET A 1 20.78 16.83 5.56
N GLU A 2 21.88 16.30 4.97
CA GLU A 2 21.94 14.89 4.61
C GLU A 2 21.96 14.11 5.93
N TYR A 3 21.01 13.22 6.11
CA TYR A 3 21.07 12.18 7.15
C TYR A 3 21.93 11.04 6.58
N PRO A 4 23.20 10.95 6.93
CA PRO A 4 24.01 9.82 6.49
C PRO A 4 23.54 8.58 7.26
N MET A 5 23.32 7.48 6.52
CA MET A 5 23.39 6.13 7.06
C MET A 5 22.14 5.52 7.72
N THR A 6 20.94 5.82 7.18
CA THR A 6 19.74 5.11 7.64
C THR A 6 19.77 3.61 7.38
N GLN A 7 20.47 3.15 6.34
CA GLN A 7 20.57 1.72 6.00
C GLN A 7 21.43 0.91 7.00
N ASP A 8 22.40 1.55 7.68
CA ASP A 8 23.20 0.87 8.70
C ASP A 8 22.41 0.56 9.98
N PHE A 9 21.38 1.39 10.27
CA PHE A 9 20.51 1.17 11.43
C PHE A 9 19.30 0.29 11.13
N PHE A 10 18.91 0.21 9.86
CA PHE A 10 17.74 -0.55 9.41
C PHE A 10 18.10 -1.46 8.24
N PRO A 11 18.80 -2.57 8.49
CA PRO A 11 19.15 -3.51 7.44
C PRO A 11 17.88 -4.09 6.78
N ILE A 12 17.93 -4.26 5.47
CA ILE A 12 16.93 -5.04 4.74
C ILE A 12 17.33 -6.51 4.85
N HIS A 13 16.67 -7.24 5.72
CA HIS A 13 16.99 -8.63 6.00
C HIS A 13 16.68 -9.56 4.82
N THR A 14 17.59 -10.51 4.62
CA THR A 14 17.46 -11.65 3.71
C THR A 14 17.36 -12.96 4.54
N LEU A 15 17.23 -14.11 3.88
CA LEU A 15 17.27 -15.41 4.57
C LEU A 15 18.58 -15.67 5.32
N ASP A 16 19.67 -15.01 4.91
CA ASP A 16 20.98 -15.20 5.50
C ASP A 16 21.24 -14.27 6.70
N THR A 17 20.50 -13.15 6.76
CA THR A 17 20.74 -12.11 7.78
C THR A 17 19.59 -11.97 8.77
N VAL A 18 18.42 -12.56 8.49
CA VAL A 18 17.27 -12.51 9.38
C VAL A 18 17.51 -13.38 10.63
N ARG A 19 16.96 -12.96 11.75
CA ARG A 19 16.96 -13.74 12.99
C ARG A 19 16.30 -15.13 12.78
N PRO A 20 16.77 -16.18 13.48
CA PRO A 20 16.33 -17.57 13.21
C PRO A 20 14.82 -17.80 13.31
N ASP A 21 14.14 -17.15 14.25
CA ASP A 21 12.70 -17.31 14.49
C ASP A 21 11.81 -16.70 13.39
N LEU A 22 12.35 -15.84 12.53
CA LEU A 22 11.62 -15.28 11.37
C LEU A 22 11.99 -15.95 10.03
N LYS A 23 12.97 -16.86 10.03
CA LYS A 23 13.48 -17.45 8.79
C LYS A 23 12.40 -18.19 7.99
N GLU A 24 11.63 -19.05 8.66
CA GLU A 24 10.54 -19.81 8.03
C GLU A 24 9.44 -18.86 7.46
N ASN A 25 9.18 -17.76 8.17
CA ASN A 25 8.26 -16.73 7.69
C ASN A 25 8.75 -16.12 6.36
N LEU A 26 10.02 -15.70 6.29
CA LEU A 26 10.60 -15.13 5.09
C LEU A 26 10.70 -16.15 3.93
N GLU A 27 10.97 -17.43 4.22
CA GLU A 27 10.92 -18.51 3.22
C GLU A 27 9.52 -18.64 2.61
N THR A 28 8.50 -18.59 3.46
CA THR A 28 7.09 -18.63 3.04
C THR A 28 6.73 -17.42 2.17
N VAL A 29 7.15 -16.21 2.58
CA VAL A 29 6.97 -14.98 1.80
C VAL A 29 7.64 -15.11 0.43
N LYS A 30 8.89 -15.55 0.38
CA LYS A 30 9.65 -15.76 -0.86
C LYS A 30 8.91 -16.70 -1.83
N LYS A 31 8.44 -17.84 -1.30
CA LYS A 31 7.69 -18.84 -2.09
C LYS A 31 6.39 -18.25 -2.68
N ASN A 32 5.66 -17.48 -1.87
CA ASN A 32 4.35 -16.93 -2.27
C ASN A 32 4.48 -15.67 -3.16
N ASN A 33 5.66 -15.05 -3.20
CA ASN A 33 5.91 -13.81 -3.92
C ASN A 33 6.77 -13.98 -5.18
N GLY A 34 6.71 -15.15 -5.83
CA GLY A 34 7.41 -15.37 -7.09
C GLY A 34 8.92 -15.53 -6.97
N GLY A 35 9.41 -15.96 -5.81
CA GLY A 35 10.82 -16.35 -5.60
C GLY A 35 11.72 -15.26 -4.99
N TYR A 36 11.16 -14.09 -4.64
CA TYR A 36 11.91 -13.02 -3.97
C TYR A 36 11.22 -12.55 -2.69
N ILE A 37 11.99 -11.90 -1.81
CA ILE A 37 11.48 -11.25 -0.60
C ILE A 37 11.34 -9.76 -0.93
N PRO A 38 10.12 -9.16 -0.85
CA PRO A 38 9.98 -7.72 -0.96
C PRO A 38 10.85 -6.99 0.08
N ASN A 39 11.56 -5.94 -0.33
CA ASN A 39 12.42 -5.19 0.58
C ASN A 39 11.67 -4.62 1.78
N LEU A 40 10.37 -4.28 1.64
CA LEU A 40 9.48 -3.96 2.76
C LEU A 40 9.46 -5.06 3.82
N ILE A 41 9.38 -6.33 3.41
CA ILE A 41 9.36 -7.46 4.36
C ILE A 41 10.71 -7.60 5.06
N GLY A 42 11.81 -7.48 4.29
CA GLY A 42 13.15 -7.46 4.86
C GLY A 42 13.37 -6.32 5.86
N LEU A 43 12.79 -5.14 5.57
CA LEU A 43 12.80 -4.00 6.47
C LEU A 43 11.98 -4.27 7.74
N LEU A 44 10.73 -4.72 7.58
CA LEU A 44 9.83 -5.00 8.72
C LEU A 44 10.36 -6.11 9.62
N ALA A 45 11.22 -7.01 9.10
CA ALA A 45 11.86 -8.07 9.89
C ALA A 45 12.80 -7.54 10.99
N ASN A 46 13.17 -6.25 10.98
CA ASN A 46 13.81 -5.59 12.13
C ASN A 46 12.92 -5.56 13.38
N SER A 47 11.59 -5.63 13.21
CA SER A 47 10.62 -5.71 14.30
C SER A 47 9.65 -6.85 14.05
N PRO A 48 9.79 -8.00 14.77
CA PRO A 48 8.87 -9.14 14.61
C PRO A 48 7.41 -8.74 14.75
N THR A 49 7.10 -7.85 15.69
CA THR A 49 5.74 -7.37 15.91
C THR A 49 5.22 -6.47 14.78
N ALA A 50 6.06 -5.64 14.16
CA ALA A 50 5.67 -4.85 12.99
C ALA A 50 5.41 -5.75 11.78
N LEU A 51 6.25 -6.77 11.57
CA LEU A 51 6.08 -7.76 10.50
C LEU A 51 4.79 -8.56 10.70
N GLU A 52 4.55 -9.07 11.90
CA GLU A 52 3.33 -9.81 12.26
C GLU A 52 2.08 -8.93 12.08
N THR A 53 2.13 -7.69 12.54
CA THR A 53 1.03 -6.72 12.38
C THR A 53 0.72 -6.51 10.90
N TYR A 54 1.74 -6.24 10.09
CA TYR A 54 1.58 -6.08 8.63
C TYR A 54 0.91 -7.29 8.00
N GLN A 55 1.41 -8.49 8.27
CA GLN A 55 0.91 -9.73 7.68
C GLN A 55 -0.53 -10.03 8.13
N THR A 56 -0.82 -9.83 9.41
CA THR A 56 -2.15 -10.04 9.99
C THR A 56 -3.16 -9.06 9.41
N VAL A 57 -2.85 -7.76 9.45
CA VAL A 57 -3.76 -6.71 8.95
C VAL A 57 -3.94 -6.82 7.44
N SER A 58 -2.88 -7.15 6.68
CA SER A 58 -2.98 -7.45 5.24
C SER A 58 -3.93 -8.61 4.96
N GLY A 59 -3.84 -9.69 5.75
CA GLY A 59 -4.74 -10.84 5.65
C GLY A 59 -6.20 -10.47 5.97
N ILE A 60 -6.42 -9.59 6.95
CA ILE A 60 -7.75 -9.08 7.30
C ILE A 60 -8.29 -8.17 6.18
N ASN A 61 -7.49 -7.23 5.68
CA ASN A 61 -7.88 -6.30 4.61
C ASN A 61 -8.32 -7.02 3.32
N ARG A 62 -7.74 -8.21 3.01
CA ARG A 62 -8.19 -9.03 1.87
C ARG A 62 -9.61 -9.54 1.99
N ARG A 63 -10.17 -9.58 3.20
CA ARG A 63 -11.54 -10.05 3.50
C ARG A 63 -12.51 -8.90 3.75
N SER A 64 -12.06 -7.64 3.56
CA SER A 64 -12.92 -6.47 3.67
C SER A 64 -14.04 -6.49 2.62
N SER A 65 -15.03 -5.65 2.81
CA SER A 65 -16.16 -5.48 1.90
C SER A 65 -15.77 -4.84 0.55
N LEU A 66 -14.59 -4.21 0.48
CA LEU A 66 -14.04 -3.67 -0.76
C LEU A 66 -13.57 -4.81 -1.69
N ASN A 67 -13.94 -4.76 -2.95
CA ASN A 67 -13.46 -5.71 -3.95
C ASN A 67 -11.94 -5.52 -4.25
N PRO A 68 -11.27 -6.46 -4.97
CA PRO A 68 -9.83 -6.33 -5.24
C PRO A 68 -9.42 -5.03 -5.91
N THR A 69 -10.21 -4.51 -6.86
CA THR A 69 -9.94 -3.24 -7.54
C THR A 69 -10.04 -2.06 -6.57
N GLU A 70 -11.11 -2.03 -5.78
CA GLU A 70 -11.34 -0.97 -4.78
C GLU A 70 -10.24 -0.95 -3.72
N ARG A 71 -9.74 -2.11 -3.28
CA ARG A 71 -8.58 -2.17 -2.36
C ARG A 71 -7.33 -1.57 -2.97
N GLU A 72 -7.05 -1.84 -4.26
CA GLU A 72 -5.89 -1.25 -4.92
C GLU A 72 -6.05 0.26 -5.13
N VAL A 73 -7.28 0.76 -5.38
CA VAL A 73 -7.56 2.21 -5.38
C VAL A 73 -7.15 2.82 -4.05
N VAL A 74 -7.57 2.25 -2.92
CA VAL A 74 -7.19 2.75 -1.58
C VAL A 74 -5.68 2.71 -1.39
N GLN A 75 -5.01 1.60 -1.74
CA GLN A 75 -3.58 1.42 -1.50
C GLN A 75 -2.72 2.34 -2.37
N ILE A 76 -3.03 2.49 -3.67
CA ILE A 76 -2.27 3.38 -4.56
C ILE A 76 -2.51 4.84 -4.17
N THR A 77 -3.76 5.24 -3.91
CA THR A 77 -4.08 6.58 -3.45
C THR A 77 -3.29 6.95 -2.19
N ALA A 78 -3.25 6.05 -1.21
CA ALA A 78 -2.48 6.27 0.01
C ALA A 78 -0.97 6.32 -0.24
N ALA A 79 -0.45 5.44 -1.11
CA ALA A 79 0.97 5.42 -1.45
C ALA A 79 1.43 6.71 -2.14
N VAL A 80 0.61 7.25 -3.06
CA VAL A 80 0.87 8.52 -3.74
C VAL A 80 0.76 9.68 -2.76
N ALA A 81 -0.31 9.75 -1.97
CA ALA A 81 -0.51 10.80 -0.97
C ALA A 81 0.64 10.86 0.06
N ASN A 82 1.19 9.71 0.44
CA ASN A 82 2.30 9.60 1.39
C ASN A 82 3.69 9.63 0.73
N GLY A 83 3.80 9.79 -0.59
CA GLY A 83 5.07 9.85 -1.32
C GLY A 83 5.89 8.55 -1.27
N CYS A 84 5.25 7.38 -1.18
CA CYS A 84 5.93 6.10 -1.09
C CYS A 84 6.11 5.44 -2.46
N GLY A 85 7.22 5.73 -3.15
CA GLY A 85 7.53 5.18 -4.47
C GLY A 85 7.61 3.64 -4.49
N PHE A 86 8.14 3.02 -3.43
CA PHE A 86 8.15 1.56 -3.28
C PHE A 86 6.73 0.98 -3.30
N CYS A 87 5.82 1.59 -2.52
CA CYS A 87 4.44 1.11 -2.42
C CYS A 87 3.67 1.34 -3.73
N VAL A 88 3.89 2.48 -4.41
CA VAL A 88 3.30 2.72 -5.74
C VAL A 88 3.74 1.64 -6.72
N ALA A 89 5.04 1.30 -6.78
CA ALA A 89 5.54 0.25 -7.67
C ALA A 89 4.92 -1.12 -7.35
N GLY A 90 4.87 -1.50 -6.07
CA GLY A 90 4.28 -2.77 -5.62
C GLY A 90 2.81 -2.91 -5.98
N HIS A 91 1.99 -1.91 -5.66
CA HIS A 91 0.55 -1.91 -5.94
C HIS A 91 0.23 -1.73 -7.42
N THR A 92 1.07 -1.02 -8.18
CA THR A 92 0.99 -1.01 -9.66
C THR A 92 1.18 -2.40 -10.23
N ALA A 93 2.19 -3.16 -9.77
CA ALA A 93 2.41 -4.53 -10.20
C ALA A 93 1.21 -5.45 -9.89
N ILE A 94 0.61 -5.33 -8.71
CA ILE A 94 -0.60 -6.08 -8.32
C ILE A 94 -1.77 -5.69 -9.21
N SER A 95 -2.00 -4.39 -9.42
CA SER A 95 -3.09 -3.87 -10.25
C SER A 95 -3.03 -4.40 -11.68
N ILE A 96 -1.84 -4.47 -12.27
CA ILE A 96 -1.65 -5.00 -13.64
C ILE A 96 -1.76 -6.52 -13.66
N LYS A 97 -1.01 -7.22 -12.78
CA LYS A 97 -0.84 -8.69 -12.89
C LYS A 97 -2.02 -9.47 -12.34
N GLN A 98 -2.63 -9.02 -11.24
CA GLN A 98 -3.64 -9.77 -10.51
C GLN A 98 -5.04 -9.20 -10.70
N VAL A 99 -5.22 -7.89 -10.53
CA VAL A 99 -6.53 -7.23 -10.56
C VAL A 99 -6.99 -6.95 -11.99
N LYS A 100 -6.05 -6.76 -12.93
CA LYS A 100 -6.33 -6.36 -14.33
C LYS A 100 -7.05 -5.01 -14.39
N MET A 101 -6.59 -4.07 -13.58
CA MET A 101 -7.13 -2.72 -13.56
C MET A 101 -6.98 -2.04 -14.93
N PRO A 102 -8.01 -1.35 -15.45
CA PRO A 102 -7.90 -0.58 -16.69
C PRO A 102 -6.80 0.48 -16.62
N ASP A 103 -6.02 0.62 -17.69
CA ASP A 103 -4.86 1.51 -17.72
C ASP A 103 -5.18 2.97 -17.39
N LEU A 104 -6.32 3.50 -17.86
CA LEU A 104 -6.72 4.88 -17.57
C LEU A 104 -6.95 5.12 -16.07
N ILE A 105 -7.55 4.14 -15.37
CA ILE A 105 -7.76 4.21 -13.92
C ILE A 105 -6.41 4.15 -13.21
N LEU A 106 -5.55 3.21 -13.59
CA LEU A 106 -4.25 3.05 -12.97
C LEU A 106 -3.36 4.28 -13.16
N GLN A 107 -3.38 4.89 -14.35
CA GLN A 107 -2.64 6.11 -14.63
C GLN A 107 -3.14 7.28 -13.77
N ALA A 108 -4.47 7.48 -13.69
CA ALA A 108 -5.07 8.52 -12.85
C ALA A 108 -4.63 8.39 -11.38
N LEU A 109 -4.70 7.17 -10.83
CA LEU A 109 -4.26 6.87 -9.47
C LEU A 109 -2.78 7.18 -9.25
N ARG A 110 -1.91 6.76 -10.18
CA ARG A 110 -0.46 6.97 -10.10
C ARG A 110 -0.07 8.45 -10.17
N GLN A 111 -0.86 9.24 -10.92
CA GLN A 111 -0.67 10.69 -11.06
C GLN A 111 -1.36 11.50 -9.97
N GLY A 112 -2.21 10.88 -9.15
CA GLY A 112 -3.02 11.56 -8.15
C GLY A 112 -4.06 12.50 -8.78
N THR A 113 -4.57 12.15 -9.97
CA THR A 113 -5.59 12.91 -10.70
C THR A 113 -6.97 12.24 -10.60
N PRO A 114 -8.07 12.94 -10.88
CA PRO A 114 -9.41 12.36 -10.89
C PRO A 114 -9.54 11.17 -11.85
N ILE A 115 -10.35 10.18 -11.47
CA ILE A 115 -10.67 9.01 -12.30
C ILE A 115 -11.90 9.34 -13.14
N GLU A 116 -11.71 9.98 -14.30
CA GLU A 116 -12.82 10.45 -15.14
C GLU A 116 -13.66 9.32 -15.73
N THR A 117 -13.13 8.12 -15.83
CA THR A 117 -13.77 6.95 -16.48
C THR A 117 -14.64 6.12 -15.55
N ASP A 118 -14.59 6.36 -14.23
CA ASP A 118 -15.32 5.59 -13.22
C ASP A 118 -15.63 6.46 -11.99
N ALA A 119 -16.86 7.01 -11.93
CA ALA A 119 -17.28 7.91 -10.86
C ALA A 119 -17.26 7.24 -9.47
N LYS A 120 -17.56 5.94 -9.41
CA LYS A 120 -17.54 5.18 -8.17
C LYS A 120 -16.11 5.05 -7.61
N LEU A 121 -15.16 4.67 -8.45
CA LEU A 121 -13.75 4.57 -8.03
C LEU A 121 -13.14 5.95 -7.76
N ASP A 122 -13.56 6.99 -8.48
CA ASP A 122 -13.18 8.38 -8.17
C ASP A 122 -13.64 8.82 -6.78
N ALA A 123 -14.90 8.55 -6.43
CA ALA A 123 -15.42 8.84 -5.11
C ALA A 123 -14.64 8.10 -4.01
N LEU A 124 -14.24 6.84 -4.25
CA LEU A 124 -13.40 6.07 -3.33
C LEU A 124 -12.01 6.70 -3.17
N ALA A 125 -11.37 7.10 -4.26
CA ALA A 125 -10.06 7.75 -4.21
C ALA A 125 -10.13 9.09 -3.44
N ARG A 126 -11.14 9.95 -3.75
CA ARG A 126 -11.37 11.22 -3.04
C ARG A 126 -11.65 11.01 -1.55
N PHE A 127 -12.48 10.02 -1.21
CA PHE A 127 -12.77 9.69 0.18
C PHE A 127 -11.51 9.20 0.90
N THR A 128 -10.71 8.35 0.27
CA THR A 128 -9.43 7.88 0.81
C THR A 128 -8.46 9.04 1.09
N LEU A 129 -8.33 9.98 0.15
CA LEU A 129 -7.51 11.19 0.34
C LEU A 129 -7.99 12.02 1.53
N ALA A 130 -9.31 12.22 1.66
CA ALA A 130 -9.87 12.97 2.79
C ALA A 130 -9.61 12.27 4.12
N VAL A 131 -9.75 10.93 4.19
CA VAL A 131 -9.40 10.16 5.40
C VAL A 131 -7.95 10.41 5.81
N ILE A 132 -7.03 10.47 4.85
CA ILE A 132 -5.60 10.71 5.11
C ILE A 132 -5.36 12.16 5.56
N HIS A 133 -5.77 13.13 4.77
CA HIS A 133 -5.44 14.53 4.95
C HIS A 133 -6.15 15.12 6.18
N GLU A 134 -7.43 14.79 6.37
CA GLU A 134 -8.25 15.26 7.47
C GLU A 134 -8.18 14.37 8.71
N LYS A 135 -7.33 13.34 8.69
CA LYS A 135 -7.14 12.40 9.81
C LYS A 135 -8.46 11.78 10.27
N GLY A 136 -9.29 11.36 9.31
CA GLY A 136 -10.60 10.78 9.52
C GLY A 136 -11.74 11.79 9.77
N LYS A 137 -11.48 13.09 9.85
CA LYS A 137 -12.52 14.12 10.04
C LYS A 137 -13.15 14.52 8.70
N VAL A 138 -13.62 13.53 7.95
CA VAL A 138 -14.24 13.75 6.63
C VAL A 138 -15.50 14.56 6.77
N GLY A 139 -15.66 15.60 5.93
CA GLY A 139 -16.86 16.45 5.93
C GLY A 139 -18.11 15.71 5.46
N ASN A 140 -19.27 16.08 5.98
CA ASN A 140 -20.56 15.42 5.68
C ASN A 140 -20.87 15.38 4.19
N GLN A 141 -20.52 16.41 3.42
CA GLN A 141 -20.76 16.46 1.99
C GLN A 141 -20.04 15.31 1.27
N LEU A 142 -18.74 15.16 1.49
CA LEU A 142 -17.94 14.12 0.82
C LEU A 142 -18.38 12.72 1.26
N LEU A 143 -18.78 12.56 2.52
CA LEU A 143 -19.33 11.29 3.01
C LEU A 143 -20.67 10.97 2.30
N GLN A 144 -21.53 11.97 2.08
CA GLN A 144 -22.78 11.79 1.33
C GLN A 144 -22.52 11.42 -0.14
N GLU A 145 -21.57 12.11 -0.80
CA GLU A 145 -21.16 11.78 -2.17
C GLU A 145 -20.67 10.33 -2.27
N PHE A 146 -19.85 9.88 -1.30
CA PHE A 146 -19.36 8.51 -1.23
C PHE A 146 -20.51 7.48 -1.11
N PHE A 147 -21.51 7.77 -0.28
CA PHE A 147 -22.70 6.91 -0.17
C PHE A 147 -23.59 6.94 -1.43
N GLN A 148 -23.69 8.08 -2.13
CA GLN A 148 -24.44 8.18 -3.38
C GLN A 148 -23.87 7.32 -4.50
N GLU A 149 -22.55 7.08 -4.49
CA GLU A 149 -21.88 6.15 -5.40
C GLU A 149 -22.04 4.66 -4.99
N GLY A 150 -22.89 4.39 -3.99
CA GLY A 150 -23.29 3.03 -3.57
C GLY A 150 -22.37 2.38 -2.54
N TYR A 151 -21.47 3.14 -1.93
CA TYR A 151 -20.70 2.67 -0.79
C TYR A 151 -21.52 2.70 0.51
N THR A 152 -21.10 1.94 1.50
CA THR A 152 -21.81 1.74 2.78
C THR A 152 -20.96 2.22 3.97
N ALA A 153 -21.55 2.21 5.16
CA ALA A 153 -20.83 2.45 6.41
C ALA A 153 -19.72 1.39 6.65
N GLU A 154 -19.94 0.14 6.22
CA GLU A 154 -18.91 -0.90 6.26
C GLU A 154 -17.72 -0.54 5.37
N ASN A 155 -17.97 -0.16 4.11
CA ASN A 155 -16.92 0.30 3.19
C ASN A 155 -16.13 1.50 3.76
N THR A 156 -16.81 2.44 4.45
CA THR A 156 -16.17 3.59 5.10
C THR A 156 -15.10 3.14 6.10
N LEU A 157 -15.43 2.16 6.95
CA LEU A 157 -14.47 1.61 7.94
C LEU A 157 -13.39 0.75 7.27
N ASP A 158 -13.71 0.07 6.18
CA ASP A 158 -12.74 -0.70 5.41
C ASP A 158 -11.74 0.21 4.66
N VAL A 159 -12.14 1.42 4.26
CA VAL A 159 -11.18 2.44 3.78
C VAL A 159 -10.23 2.85 4.91
N VAL A 160 -10.74 3.10 6.13
CA VAL A 160 -9.89 3.42 7.29
C VAL A 160 -8.92 2.27 7.60
N LEU A 161 -9.38 1.02 7.53
CA LEU A 161 -8.53 -0.17 7.66
C LEU A 161 -7.43 -0.19 6.59
N GLY A 162 -7.79 0.02 5.32
CA GLY A 162 -6.85 0.06 4.20
C GLY A 162 -5.81 1.18 4.34
N VAL A 163 -6.24 2.38 4.77
CA VAL A 163 -5.35 3.52 5.06
C VAL A 163 -4.41 3.20 6.21
N SER A 164 -4.86 2.54 7.27
CA SER A 164 -4.00 2.16 8.40
C SER A 164 -2.89 1.20 7.98
N LEU A 165 -3.23 0.20 7.14
CA LEU A 165 -2.27 -0.74 6.56
C LEU A 165 -1.26 -0.01 5.65
N ALA A 166 -1.77 0.85 4.76
CA ALA A 166 -0.94 1.64 3.87
C ALA A 166 0.01 2.55 4.65
N THR A 167 -0.46 3.21 5.70
CA THR A 167 0.35 4.11 6.55
C THR A 167 1.53 3.38 7.17
N LEU A 168 1.31 2.19 7.74
CA LEU A 168 2.40 1.36 8.28
C LEU A 168 3.47 1.09 7.22
N CYS A 169 3.06 0.63 6.03
CA CYS A 169 3.98 0.30 4.94
C CYS A 169 4.68 1.53 4.37
N ASN A 170 3.91 2.59 4.09
CA ASN A 170 4.43 3.80 3.45
C ASN A 170 5.46 4.49 4.36
N TYR A 171 5.15 4.63 5.65
CA TYR A 171 6.04 5.31 6.58
C TYR A 171 7.30 4.48 6.87
N ALA A 172 7.16 3.15 7.00
CA ALA A 172 8.32 2.28 7.13
C ALA A 172 9.26 2.41 5.93
N ASN A 173 8.72 2.36 4.70
CA ASN A 173 9.52 2.51 3.49
C ASN A 173 10.13 3.91 3.35
N ASN A 174 9.37 4.96 3.67
CA ASN A 174 9.84 6.34 3.57
C ASN A 174 10.95 6.65 4.60
N LEU A 175 10.91 6.00 5.79
CA LEU A 175 11.88 6.20 6.86
C LEU A 175 13.33 5.98 6.40
N ILE A 176 13.55 4.99 5.51
CA ILE A 176 14.89 4.64 5.02
C ILE A 176 15.03 4.80 3.50
N ASN A 177 14.01 5.34 2.83
CA ASN A 177 13.93 5.37 1.36
C ASN A 177 14.20 3.98 0.75
N THR A 178 13.37 3.00 1.16
CA THR A 178 13.53 1.58 0.80
C THR A 178 13.73 1.41 -0.70
N PRO A 179 14.85 0.79 -1.16
CA PRO A 179 15.07 0.54 -2.57
C PRO A 179 13.96 -0.32 -3.18
N ILE A 180 13.52 0.03 -4.38
CA ILE A 180 12.55 -0.78 -5.13
C ILE A 180 13.25 -2.08 -5.56
N ASN A 181 12.62 -3.24 -5.29
CA ASN A 181 13.13 -4.52 -5.75
C ASN A 181 13.30 -4.54 -7.29
N PRO A 182 14.32 -5.24 -7.83
CA PRO A 182 14.50 -5.37 -9.29
C PRO A 182 13.23 -5.82 -10.02
N GLU A 183 12.46 -6.73 -9.43
CA GLU A 183 11.21 -7.29 -9.97
C GLU A 183 10.08 -6.25 -10.06
N LEU A 184 10.22 -5.12 -9.37
CA LEU A 184 9.24 -4.03 -9.32
C LEU A 184 9.68 -2.78 -10.08
N GLN A 185 10.92 -2.71 -10.58
CA GLN A 185 11.47 -1.51 -11.25
C GLN A 185 10.63 -1.07 -12.45
N ALA A 186 10.10 -2.01 -13.23
CA ALA A 186 9.25 -1.71 -14.39
C ALA A 186 7.91 -1.03 -14.02
N TYR A 187 7.56 -0.97 -12.74
CA TYR A 187 6.33 -0.37 -12.21
C TYR A 187 6.59 0.89 -11.40
N ALA A 188 7.84 1.30 -11.26
CA ALA A 188 8.20 2.55 -10.60
C ALA A 188 7.56 3.77 -11.29
N LEU A 189 7.41 4.86 -10.54
CA LEU A 189 7.13 6.15 -11.16
C LEU A 189 8.35 6.59 -11.95
N GLU A 190 8.15 7.14 -13.14
CA GLU A 190 9.21 7.83 -13.88
C GLU A 190 9.56 9.11 -13.12
N ASN A 191 10.85 9.34 -12.90
CA ASN A 191 11.36 10.56 -12.26
C ASN A 191 11.31 11.75 -13.20
#